data_6ebaebc4a52a73e9a8eb87e0bca2ba8e
#
_entry.id   6ebaebc4a52a73e9a8eb87e0bca2ba8e
#
_cell.length_a   1.000
_cell.length_b   1.000
_cell.length_c   1.000
_cell.angle_alpha   90.00
_cell.angle_beta   90.00
_cell.angle_gamma   90.00
#
_symmetry.space_group_name_H-M   'P 1'
#
loop_
_entity.id
_entity.type
_entity.pdbx_description
1 polymer ?
#
loop_
_entity_poly.entity_id
_entity_poly.type
_entity_poly.pdbx_seq_one_letter_code
_entity_poly.pdbx_strand_id
1 'polypeptide(L)'
;KLTLKSVGENKYTFTMPSGPVTVTATFMDDNTMLNFFVDVPAGAYYYDAVLWAAEGGIVTGTDAVHFSPDASCTRAQLVTFLWRAAGSPEPKTASSFTDVPVSAYYAKAVAWAVENGITNGMTETTFAPDATCTRGQSVTFLYRAMGTAPTTVNGFTDVAAGDFYAEAVAWAVENGVTNGTSASTFSPSNGCTRAQIVTFLFRAYNK
;
A
#
# COMPACT_ATOMS: atom_id res chain seq x y z
N LYS A 1 -24.95 -16.35 -22.75
CA LYS A 1 -23.66 -16.54 -22.08
C LYS A 1 -23.73 -17.86 -21.30
N LEU A 2 -22.80 -18.77 -21.52
CA LEU A 2 -22.76 -20.05 -20.82
C LEU A 2 -22.11 -19.86 -19.43
N THR A 3 -22.64 -20.57 -18.43
CA THR A 3 -22.03 -20.59 -17.11
C THR A 3 -21.02 -21.72 -17.03
N LEU A 4 -19.77 -21.37 -16.72
CA LEU A 4 -18.70 -22.34 -16.48
C LEU A 4 -18.75 -22.81 -15.03
N LYS A 5 -18.62 -24.10 -14.82
CA LYS A 5 -18.52 -24.71 -13.49
C LYS A 5 -17.08 -25.25 -13.33
N SER A 6 -16.35 -24.74 -12.36
CA SER A 6 -15.03 -25.27 -12.03
C SER A 6 -15.13 -26.67 -11.43
N VAL A 7 -14.25 -27.56 -11.88
CA VAL A 7 -14.13 -28.95 -11.39
C VAL A 7 -12.72 -29.25 -10.82
N GLY A 8 -11.96 -28.18 -10.50
CA GLY A 8 -10.61 -28.25 -9.94
C GLY A 8 -9.50 -28.25 -10.99
N GLU A 9 -8.26 -28.04 -10.56
CA GLU A 9 -7.04 -28.08 -11.41
C GLU A 9 -7.15 -27.31 -12.73
N ASN A 10 -7.70 -26.08 -12.72
CA ASN A 10 -7.93 -25.26 -13.91
C ASN A 10 -8.85 -25.89 -14.97
N LYS A 11 -9.66 -26.86 -14.58
CA LYS A 11 -10.66 -27.52 -15.43
C LYS A 11 -12.05 -26.92 -15.20
N TYR A 12 -12.75 -26.67 -16.29
CA TYR A 12 -14.10 -26.10 -16.28
C TYR A 12 -15.02 -26.95 -17.15
N THR A 13 -16.25 -27.12 -16.72
CA THR A 13 -17.31 -27.77 -17.48
C THR A 13 -18.45 -26.83 -17.73
N PHE A 14 -19.19 -27.06 -18.80
CA PHE A 14 -20.45 -26.38 -19.09
C PHE A 14 -21.40 -27.34 -19.82
N THR A 15 -22.67 -27.05 -19.74
CA THR A 15 -23.67 -27.85 -20.50
C THR A 15 -23.74 -27.34 -21.93
N MET A 16 -23.52 -28.22 -22.90
CA MET A 16 -23.61 -27.89 -24.33
C MET A 16 -25.06 -27.55 -24.69
N PRO A 17 -25.33 -26.36 -25.26
CA PRO A 17 -26.62 -26.08 -25.86
C PRO A 17 -26.79 -26.83 -27.18
N SER A 18 -28.01 -26.85 -27.70
CA SER A 18 -28.35 -27.53 -28.97
C SER A 18 -27.84 -26.82 -30.23
N GLY A 19 -27.21 -25.66 -30.10
CA GLY A 19 -26.66 -24.86 -31.21
C GLY A 19 -25.14 -24.75 -31.18
N PRO A 20 -24.54 -24.15 -32.23
CA PRO A 20 -23.08 -23.99 -32.30
C PRO A 20 -22.56 -23.13 -31.16
N VAL A 21 -21.43 -23.53 -30.57
CA VAL A 21 -20.73 -22.83 -29.50
C VAL A 21 -19.33 -22.50 -29.94
N THR A 22 -18.95 -21.23 -29.78
CA THR A 22 -17.57 -20.81 -29.92
C THR A 22 -16.98 -20.65 -28.52
N VAL A 23 -15.94 -21.39 -28.19
CA VAL A 23 -15.17 -21.26 -26.96
C VAL A 23 -13.89 -20.51 -27.31
N THR A 24 -13.70 -19.36 -26.72
CA THR A 24 -12.43 -18.62 -26.82
C THR A 24 -11.73 -18.73 -25.49
N ALA A 25 -10.55 -19.33 -25.46
CA ALA A 25 -9.67 -19.34 -24.31
C ALA A 25 -8.55 -18.31 -24.55
N THR A 26 -8.42 -17.36 -23.64
CA THR A 26 -7.26 -16.47 -23.60
C THR A 26 -6.35 -16.99 -22.51
N PHE A 27 -5.14 -17.40 -22.88
CA PHE A 27 -4.11 -17.81 -21.93
C PHE A 27 -3.30 -16.55 -21.59
N MET A 28 -3.15 -16.30 -20.30
CA MET A 28 -2.21 -15.30 -19.78
C MET A 28 -0.98 -16.07 -19.28
N ASP A 29 0.21 -15.50 -19.44
CA ASP A 29 1.43 -16.08 -18.88
C ASP A 29 1.28 -16.22 -17.36
N ASP A 30 1.91 -17.23 -16.76
CA ASP A 30 1.80 -17.56 -15.33
C ASP A 30 2.07 -16.35 -14.41
N ASN A 31 2.91 -15.42 -14.84
CA ASN A 31 3.15 -14.15 -14.13
C ASN A 31 1.99 -13.16 -14.21
N THR A 32 1.04 -13.32 -15.14
CA THR A 32 -0.14 -12.44 -15.28
C THR A 32 -1.38 -13.00 -14.60
N MET A 33 -1.36 -14.28 -14.19
CA MET A 33 -2.50 -14.91 -13.52
C MET A 33 -2.80 -14.36 -12.13
N LEU A 34 -1.84 -13.69 -11.50
CA LEU A 34 -1.99 -13.11 -10.15
C LEU A 34 -2.42 -11.64 -10.19
N ASN A 35 -2.34 -10.98 -11.37
CA ASN A 35 -2.77 -9.60 -11.49
C ASN A 35 -4.24 -9.53 -11.90
N PHE A 36 -5.11 -9.34 -10.94
CA PHE A 36 -6.54 -9.15 -11.16
C PHE A 36 -6.89 -7.72 -11.61
N PHE A 37 -5.93 -6.80 -11.54
CA PHE A 37 -6.18 -5.39 -11.79
C PHE A 37 -5.86 -5.02 -13.24
N VAL A 38 -6.89 -4.60 -13.96
CA VAL A 38 -6.78 -4.22 -15.39
C VAL A 38 -5.98 -2.93 -15.61
N ASP A 39 -5.81 -2.14 -14.56
CA ASP A 39 -5.08 -0.86 -14.55
C ASP A 39 -3.65 -0.97 -13.98
N VAL A 40 -3.13 -2.20 -13.84
CA VAL A 40 -1.76 -2.47 -13.39
C VAL A 40 -1.01 -3.23 -14.50
N PRO A 41 -0.44 -2.52 -15.48
CA PRO A 41 0.26 -3.17 -16.60
C PRO A 41 1.59 -3.78 -16.16
N ALA A 42 1.97 -4.92 -16.74
CA ALA A 42 3.18 -5.68 -16.39
C ALA A 42 4.50 -4.88 -16.49
N GLY A 43 4.54 -3.82 -17.31
CA GLY A 43 5.73 -2.94 -17.41
C GLY A 43 5.76 -1.77 -16.43
N ALA A 44 4.76 -1.63 -15.55
CA ALA A 44 4.73 -0.55 -14.58
C ALA A 44 5.77 -0.76 -13.47
N TYR A 45 6.41 0.33 -13.00
CA TYR A 45 7.40 0.27 -11.91
C TYR A 45 6.86 -0.28 -10.58
N TYR A 46 5.54 -0.25 -10.44
CA TYR A 46 4.82 -0.71 -9.24
C TYR A 46 4.20 -2.11 -9.42
N TYR A 47 4.38 -2.76 -10.57
CA TYR A 47 3.73 -4.03 -10.89
C TYR A 47 3.99 -5.09 -9.82
N ASP A 48 5.26 -5.43 -9.57
CA ASP A 48 5.65 -6.44 -8.58
C ASP A 48 5.21 -6.06 -7.16
N ALA A 49 5.25 -4.77 -6.84
CA ALA A 49 4.81 -4.27 -5.54
C ALA A 49 3.30 -4.46 -5.32
N VAL A 50 2.49 -4.21 -6.36
CA VAL A 50 1.04 -4.43 -6.29
C VAL A 50 0.71 -5.90 -6.18
N LEU A 51 1.37 -6.77 -6.95
CA LEU A 51 1.20 -8.23 -6.86
C LEU A 51 1.51 -8.73 -5.46
N TRP A 52 2.70 -8.43 -4.95
CA TRP A 52 3.12 -8.79 -3.59
C TRP A 52 2.11 -8.35 -2.53
N ALA A 53 1.64 -7.12 -2.62
CA ALA A 53 0.72 -6.57 -1.66
C ALA A 53 -0.70 -7.17 -1.77
N ALA A 54 -1.14 -7.52 -2.98
CA ALA A 54 -2.42 -8.18 -3.21
C ALA A 54 -2.40 -9.64 -2.73
N GLU A 55 -1.35 -10.40 -3.08
CA GLU A 55 -1.15 -11.77 -2.63
C GLU A 55 -1.04 -11.88 -1.10
N GLY A 56 -0.33 -10.93 -0.48
CA GLY A 56 -0.20 -10.84 0.97
C GLY A 56 -1.46 -10.33 1.68
N GLY A 57 -2.55 -10.01 0.96
CA GLY A 57 -3.76 -9.44 1.55
C GLY A 57 -3.56 -8.05 2.15
N ILE A 58 -2.43 -7.39 1.81
CA ILE A 58 -2.07 -6.06 2.33
C ILE A 58 -2.95 -4.99 1.70
N VAL A 59 -3.18 -5.09 0.40
CA VAL A 59 -4.05 -4.18 -0.35
C VAL A 59 -5.22 -4.93 -0.97
N THR A 60 -6.30 -4.18 -1.18
CA THR A 60 -7.41 -4.56 -2.05
C THR A 60 -7.51 -3.53 -3.16
N GLY A 61 -8.20 -3.86 -4.24
CA GLY A 61 -8.56 -2.88 -5.26
C GLY A 61 -9.48 -1.78 -4.71
N THR A 62 -9.69 -0.76 -5.51
CA THR A 62 -10.76 0.22 -5.28
C THR A 62 -12.12 -0.33 -5.71
N ASP A 63 -12.08 -1.33 -6.60
CA ASP A 63 -13.20 -2.22 -6.94
C ASP A 63 -12.66 -3.62 -7.29
N ALA A 64 -13.50 -4.48 -7.85
CA ALA A 64 -13.16 -5.87 -8.14
C ALA A 64 -12.05 -6.06 -9.17
N VAL A 65 -11.76 -5.06 -10.00
CA VAL A 65 -10.82 -5.17 -11.14
C VAL A 65 -9.86 -3.99 -11.26
N HIS A 66 -9.96 -2.96 -10.41
CA HIS A 66 -9.07 -1.80 -10.42
C HIS A 66 -8.30 -1.64 -9.11
N PHE A 67 -7.02 -1.41 -9.22
CA PHE A 67 -6.15 -1.01 -8.12
C PHE A 67 -6.16 0.51 -7.91
N SER A 68 -6.38 1.28 -8.97
CA SER A 68 -6.30 2.74 -9.04
C SER A 68 -4.90 3.26 -8.63
N PRO A 69 -3.83 2.92 -9.37
CA PRO A 69 -2.44 3.21 -9.01
C PRO A 69 -2.16 4.71 -8.81
N ASP A 70 -2.78 5.55 -9.63
CA ASP A 70 -2.57 7.00 -9.62
C ASP A 70 -3.48 7.76 -8.64
N ALA A 71 -4.44 7.08 -8.04
CA ALA A 71 -5.29 7.69 -7.01
C ALA A 71 -4.46 8.07 -5.79
N SER A 72 -4.79 9.22 -5.18
CA SER A 72 -4.18 9.65 -3.93
C SER A 72 -4.39 8.61 -2.83
N CYS A 73 -3.34 8.28 -2.09
CA CYS A 73 -3.43 7.38 -0.96
C CYS A 73 -3.71 8.19 0.31
N THR A 74 -4.77 7.84 1.02
CA THR A 74 -5.10 8.51 2.28
C THR A 74 -4.27 7.98 3.45
N ARG A 75 -4.23 8.74 4.54
CA ARG A 75 -3.55 8.34 5.78
C ARG A 75 -4.16 7.05 6.35
N ALA A 76 -5.48 6.91 6.30
CA ALA A 76 -6.17 5.68 6.71
C ALA A 76 -5.78 4.47 5.85
N GLN A 77 -5.64 4.66 4.55
CA GLN A 77 -5.20 3.58 3.66
C GLN A 77 -3.77 3.15 3.96
N LEU A 78 -2.83 4.08 4.08
CA LEU A 78 -1.44 3.74 4.38
C LEU A 78 -1.32 3.00 5.71
N VAL A 79 -1.94 3.49 6.78
CA VAL A 79 -1.83 2.83 8.09
C VAL A 79 -2.49 1.45 8.08
N THR A 80 -3.56 1.27 7.27
CA THR A 80 -4.19 -0.03 7.08
C THR A 80 -3.28 -1.00 6.33
N PHE A 81 -2.57 -0.53 5.31
CA PHE A 81 -1.60 -1.36 4.59
C PHE A 81 -0.44 -1.78 5.49
N LEU A 82 0.10 -0.88 6.29
CA LEU A 82 1.15 -1.19 7.27
C LEU A 82 0.67 -2.22 8.30
N TRP A 83 -0.51 -2.03 8.85
CA TRP A 83 -1.11 -2.95 9.83
C TRP A 83 -1.31 -4.35 9.26
N ARG A 84 -1.82 -4.44 8.02
CA ARG A 84 -1.99 -5.72 7.33
C ARG A 84 -0.64 -6.37 7.02
N ALA A 85 0.34 -5.61 6.57
CA ALA A 85 1.69 -6.11 6.32
C ALA A 85 2.36 -6.64 7.61
N ALA A 86 1.98 -6.10 8.78
CA ALA A 86 2.41 -6.59 10.08
C ALA A 86 1.60 -7.82 10.58
N GLY A 87 0.70 -8.38 9.76
CA GLY A 87 -0.12 -9.54 10.11
C GLY A 87 -1.42 -9.19 10.86
N SER A 88 -1.86 -7.95 10.76
CA SER A 88 -3.13 -7.46 11.36
C SER A 88 -3.24 -7.71 12.86
N PRO A 89 -2.24 -7.37 13.69
CA PRO A 89 -2.28 -7.61 15.12
C PRO A 89 -3.43 -6.85 15.80
N GLU A 90 -4.14 -7.51 16.71
CA GLU A 90 -5.25 -6.91 17.43
C GLU A 90 -4.74 -5.82 18.39
N PRO A 91 -5.20 -4.57 18.29
CA PRO A 91 -4.82 -3.52 19.21
C PRO A 91 -5.44 -3.75 20.60
N LYS A 92 -4.73 -3.36 21.65
CA LYS A 92 -5.18 -3.52 23.05
C LYS A 92 -6.29 -2.56 23.42
N THR A 93 -6.28 -1.36 22.83
CA THR A 93 -7.24 -0.29 23.11
C THR A 93 -7.76 0.33 21.81
N ALA A 94 -8.95 0.88 21.85
CA ALA A 94 -9.46 1.68 20.73
C ALA A 94 -8.68 3.01 20.61
N SER A 95 -8.66 3.58 19.41
CA SER A 95 -8.11 4.91 19.20
C SER A 95 -8.91 5.98 19.94
N SER A 96 -8.22 6.97 20.50
CA SER A 96 -8.83 8.15 21.15
C SER A 96 -9.18 9.27 20.18
N PHE A 97 -8.86 9.15 18.89
CA PHE A 97 -9.15 10.19 17.91
C PHE A 97 -10.64 10.31 17.61
N THR A 98 -11.16 11.53 17.67
CA THR A 98 -12.59 11.81 17.49
C THR A 98 -13.09 11.58 16.06
N ASP A 99 -12.19 11.64 15.10
CA ASP A 99 -12.44 11.42 13.67
C ASP A 99 -12.16 9.96 13.20
N VAL A 100 -12.01 9.03 14.17
CA VAL A 100 -11.81 7.60 13.90
C VAL A 100 -12.97 6.81 14.55
N PRO A 101 -14.11 6.67 13.83
CA PRO A 101 -15.23 5.88 14.34
C PRO A 101 -14.81 4.40 14.55
N VAL A 102 -15.26 3.78 15.63
CA VAL A 102 -14.92 2.38 15.95
C VAL A 102 -15.36 1.37 14.88
N SER A 103 -16.37 1.73 14.09
CA SER A 103 -16.86 0.94 12.95
C SER A 103 -16.09 1.15 11.65
N ALA A 104 -15.15 2.10 11.60
CA ALA A 104 -14.37 2.36 10.40
C ALA A 104 -13.44 1.18 10.10
N TYR A 105 -13.26 0.86 8.81
CA TYR A 105 -12.39 -0.26 8.38
C TYR A 105 -10.93 -0.09 8.85
N TYR A 106 -10.52 1.14 9.08
CA TYR A 106 -9.17 1.50 9.53
C TYR A 106 -9.04 1.67 11.05
N ALA A 107 -10.13 1.52 11.82
CA ALA A 107 -10.11 1.82 13.25
C ALA A 107 -9.06 1.02 14.01
N LYS A 108 -8.98 -0.30 13.77
CA LYS A 108 -7.97 -1.18 14.37
C LYS A 108 -6.56 -0.84 13.94
N ALA A 109 -6.37 -0.51 12.65
CA ALA A 109 -5.07 -0.13 12.13
C ALA A 109 -4.55 1.18 12.73
N VAL A 110 -5.43 2.16 12.92
CA VAL A 110 -5.08 3.42 13.59
C VAL A 110 -4.74 3.19 15.06
N ALA A 111 -5.55 2.41 15.77
CA ALA A 111 -5.29 2.06 17.17
C ALA A 111 -3.93 1.36 17.35
N TRP A 112 -3.65 0.35 16.51
CA TRP A 112 -2.35 -0.34 16.47
C TRP A 112 -1.19 0.63 16.17
N ALA A 113 -1.37 1.54 15.22
CA ALA A 113 -0.32 2.49 14.85
C ALA A 113 0.00 3.47 16.00
N VAL A 114 -1.00 3.86 16.80
CA VAL A 114 -0.81 4.67 18.00
C VAL A 114 -0.07 3.88 19.07
N GLU A 115 -0.51 2.65 19.38
CA GLU A 115 0.13 1.78 20.39
C GLU A 115 1.61 1.49 20.08
N ASN A 116 1.97 1.42 18.80
CA ASN A 116 3.34 1.17 18.36
C ASN A 116 4.15 2.44 18.06
N GLY A 117 3.62 3.62 18.39
CA GLY A 117 4.33 4.89 18.20
C GLY A 117 4.53 5.29 16.73
N ILE A 118 3.80 4.66 15.80
CA ILE A 118 3.89 4.94 14.37
C ILE A 118 3.28 6.31 14.05
N THR A 119 2.19 6.66 14.74
CA THR A 119 1.51 7.95 14.60
C THR A 119 1.04 8.49 15.93
N ASN A 120 1.05 9.82 16.04
CA ASN A 120 0.45 10.57 17.16
C ASN A 120 -0.76 11.41 16.69
N GLY A 121 -1.27 11.14 15.47
CA GLY A 121 -2.32 11.95 14.85
C GLY A 121 -1.80 13.14 14.07
N MET A 122 -2.71 13.98 13.61
CA MET A 122 -2.42 15.32 13.07
C MET A 122 -2.51 16.37 14.18
N THR A 123 -3.36 16.10 15.17
CA THR A 123 -3.47 16.83 16.43
C THR A 123 -3.63 15.81 17.55
N GLU A 124 -3.71 16.26 18.81
CA GLU A 124 -3.97 15.38 19.96
C GLU A 124 -5.30 14.60 19.85
N THR A 125 -6.26 15.15 19.13
CA THR A 125 -7.63 14.59 19.05
C THR A 125 -8.04 14.14 17.66
N THR A 126 -7.22 14.35 16.63
CA THR A 126 -7.58 13.99 15.24
C THR A 126 -6.46 13.25 14.53
N PHE A 127 -6.84 12.21 13.79
CA PHE A 127 -5.96 11.42 12.91
C PHE A 127 -5.93 11.96 11.48
N ALA A 128 -7.02 12.58 11.02
CA ALA A 128 -7.29 12.99 9.64
C ALA A 128 -7.23 11.81 8.64
N PRO A 129 -8.14 10.81 8.77
CA PRO A 129 -8.11 9.56 8.00
C PRO A 129 -8.17 9.77 6.49
N ASP A 130 -8.96 10.73 6.03
CA ASP A 130 -9.22 11.00 4.61
C ASP A 130 -8.20 11.95 3.98
N ALA A 131 -7.33 12.56 4.76
CA ALA A 131 -6.27 13.42 4.25
C ALA A 131 -5.29 12.60 3.41
N THR A 132 -4.87 13.14 2.25
CA THR A 132 -3.81 12.54 1.43
C THR A 132 -2.53 12.42 2.26
N CYS A 133 -1.93 11.24 2.29
CA CYS A 133 -0.67 11.03 2.97
C CYS A 133 0.48 11.64 2.16
N THR A 134 1.24 12.54 2.77
CA THR A 134 2.40 13.14 2.11
C THR A 134 3.58 12.17 2.09
N ARG A 135 4.57 12.43 1.20
CA ARG A 135 5.78 11.60 1.10
C ARG A 135 6.58 11.59 2.40
N GLY A 136 6.71 12.75 3.07
CA GLY A 136 7.36 12.84 4.38
C GLY A 136 6.63 12.02 5.44
N GLN A 137 5.30 12.08 5.50
CA GLN A 137 4.50 11.26 6.40
C GLN A 137 4.63 9.76 6.08
N SER A 138 4.63 9.41 4.79
CA SER A 138 4.69 8.02 4.35
C SER A 138 5.96 7.32 4.81
N VAL A 139 7.12 7.92 4.56
CA VAL A 139 8.40 7.35 5.02
C VAL A 139 8.53 7.38 6.54
N THR A 140 7.93 8.38 7.21
CA THR A 140 7.92 8.46 8.68
C THR A 140 7.12 7.30 9.29
N PHE A 141 5.96 6.95 8.72
CA PHE A 141 5.18 5.80 9.20
C PHE A 141 5.93 4.48 9.00
N LEU A 142 6.57 4.31 7.84
CA LEU A 142 7.40 3.14 7.56
C LEU A 142 8.60 3.05 8.51
N TYR A 143 9.34 4.14 8.68
CA TYR A 143 10.48 4.22 9.59
C TYR A 143 10.11 3.87 11.02
N ARG A 144 9.01 4.45 11.53
CA ARG A 144 8.55 4.16 12.90
C ARG A 144 8.03 2.74 13.07
N ALA A 145 7.51 2.13 12.01
CA ALA A 145 7.00 0.76 12.07
C ALA A 145 8.11 -0.30 12.06
N MET A 146 9.21 -0.07 11.34
CA MET A 146 10.21 -1.10 11.08
C MET A 146 11.64 -0.61 10.93
N GLY A 147 11.86 0.70 10.98
CA GLY A 147 13.17 1.30 10.74
C GLY A 147 14.12 1.15 11.92
N THR A 148 15.39 1.20 11.60
CA THR A 148 16.48 1.42 12.54
C THR A 148 17.10 2.77 12.27
N ALA A 149 17.74 3.38 13.28
CA ALA A 149 18.37 4.69 13.10
C ALA A 149 19.32 4.68 11.90
N PRO A 150 19.20 5.65 10.97
CA PRO A 150 20.08 5.71 9.80
C PRO A 150 21.52 6.04 10.23
N THR A 151 22.47 5.55 9.46
CA THR A 151 23.91 5.82 9.66
C THR A 151 24.37 7.06 8.90
N THR A 152 23.59 7.50 7.93
CA THR A 152 23.87 8.64 7.06
C THR A 152 22.81 9.73 7.20
N VAL A 153 23.14 10.95 6.83
CA VAL A 153 22.17 12.03 6.65
C VAL A 153 21.65 12.01 5.21
N ASN A 154 20.42 12.47 5.02
CA ASN A 154 19.89 12.63 3.67
C ASN A 154 20.64 13.78 2.93
N GLY A 155 20.74 13.65 1.60
CA GLY A 155 21.40 14.66 0.73
C GLY A 155 20.42 15.60 0.01
N PHE A 156 19.14 15.61 0.38
CA PHE A 156 18.13 16.39 -0.31
C PHE A 156 18.09 17.84 0.20
N THR A 157 18.02 18.78 -0.73
CA THR A 157 18.03 20.23 -0.42
C THR A 157 16.72 20.73 0.19
N ASP A 158 15.65 19.97 0.04
CA ASP A 158 14.30 20.25 0.54
C ASP A 158 13.92 19.44 1.81
N VAL A 159 14.94 18.88 2.48
CA VAL A 159 14.79 18.15 3.76
C VAL A 159 15.80 18.71 4.75
N ALA A 160 15.34 19.59 5.63
CA ALA A 160 16.19 20.15 6.68
C ALA A 160 16.38 19.14 7.83
N ALA A 161 17.54 19.21 8.52
CA ALA A 161 17.86 18.31 9.61
C ALA A 161 16.86 18.35 10.79
N GLY A 162 16.15 19.47 10.96
CA GLY A 162 15.13 19.64 12.01
C GLY A 162 13.71 19.21 11.61
N ASP A 163 13.52 18.75 10.38
CA ASP A 163 12.21 18.29 9.94
C ASP A 163 11.85 16.94 10.60
N PHE A 164 10.58 16.75 10.97
CA PHE A 164 10.12 15.53 11.66
C PHE A 164 10.31 14.26 10.85
N TYR A 165 10.48 14.39 9.55
CA TYR A 165 10.72 13.29 8.60
C TYR A 165 12.20 13.13 8.20
N ALA A 166 13.12 13.96 8.71
CA ALA A 166 14.50 13.97 8.23
C ALA A 166 15.21 12.64 8.41
N GLU A 167 15.11 12.02 9.59
CA GLU A 167 15.66 10.69 9.86
C GLU A 167 14.98 9.60 9.03
N ALA A 168 13.65 9.69 8.89
CA ALA A 168 12.89 8.74 8.10
C ALA A 168 13.26 8.80 6.61
N VAL A 169 13.53 9.98 6.08
CA VAL A 169 14.04 10.16 4.70
C VAL A 169 15.43 9.55 4.56
N ALA A 170 16.35 9.83 5.50
CA ALA A 170 17.69 9.23 5.50
C ALA A 170 17.62 7.70 5.52
N TRP A 171 16.83 7.13 6.44
CA TRP A 171 16.58 5.70 6.51
C TRP A 171 16.00 5.13 5.21
N ALA A 172 15.02 5.81 4.63
CA ALA A 172 14.35 5.34 3.42
C ALA A 172 15.30 5.30 2.21
N VAL A 173 16.23 6.25 2.10
CA VAL A 173 17.27 6.27 1.07
C VAL A 173 18.30 5.17 1.32
N GLU A 174 18.84 5.09 2.53
CA GLU A 174 19.86 4.10 2.93
C GLU A 174 19.38 2.66 2.70
N ASN A 175 18.08 2.43 2.88
CA ASN A 175 17.45 1.12 2.70
C ASN A 175 16.81 0.91 1.32
N GLY A 176 17.04 1.79 0.35
CA GLY A 176 16.53 1.64 -1.02
C GLY A 176 15.01 1.76 -1.16
N VAL A 177 14.31 2.25 -0.13
CA VAL A 177 12.85 2.45 -0.17
C VAL A 177 12.48 3.53 -1.19
N THR A 178 13.32 4.59 -1.28
CA THR A 178 13.14 5.68 -2.23
C THR A 178 14.48 6.32 -2.61
N ASN A 179 14.53 6.93 -3.80
CA ASN A 179 15.68 7.72 -4.27
C ASN A 179 15.32 9.21 -4.42
N GLY A 180 14.21 9.65 -3.82
CA GLY A 180 13.71 11.02 -4.00
C GLY A 180 12.80 11.17 -5.24
N THR A 181 12.50 12.40 -5.58
CA THR A 181 11.79 12.78 -6.83
C THR A 181 12.76 13.30 -7.90
N SER A 182 13.95 13.71 -7.47
CA SER A 182 15.11 14.00 -8.31
C SER A 182 16.39 13.65 -7.56
N ALA A 183 17.54 13.87 -8.16
CA ALA A 183 18.83 13.67 -7.52
C ALA A 183 19.06 14.56 -6.28
N SER A 184 18.35 15.69 -6.18
CA SER A 184 18.54 16.68 -5.09
C SER A 184 17.27 17.00 -4.30
N THR A 185 16.10 16.41 -4.65
CA THR A 185 14.83 16.69 -3.99
C THR A 185 14.09 15.42 -3.59
N PHE A 186 13.52 15.44 -2.40
CA PHE A 186 12.63 14.40 -1.89
C PHE A 186 11.16 14.71 -2.10
N SER A 187 10.80 15.99 -2.13
CA SER A 187 9.43 16.51 -2.21
C SER A 187 8.54 16.05 -1.05
N PRO A 188 8.90 16.35 0.23
CA PRO A 188 8.25 15.79 1.41
C PRO A 188 6.77 16.15 1.54
N SER A 189 6.38 17.32 1.02
CA SER A 189 4.99 17.83 1.08
C SER A 189 4.08 17.30 -0.02
N ASN A 190 4.62 16.65 -1.06
CA ASN A 190 3.81 16.08 -2.13
C ASN A 190 3.01 14.89 -1.61
N GLY A 191 1.73 14.81 -2.02
CA GLY A 191 0.90 13.62 -1.75
C GLY A 191 1.44 12.39 -2.46
N CYS A 192 1.29 11.23 -1.83
CA CYS A 192 1.60 9.95 -2.46
C CYS A 192 0.40 9.36 -3.17
N THR A 193 0.65 8.70 -4.29
CA THR A 193 -0.33 7.82 -4.94
C THR A 193 -0.33 6.45 -4.27
N ARG A 194 -1.37 5.65 -4.53
CA ARG A 194 -1.47 4.27 -4.05
C ARG A 194 -0.30 3.42 -4.54
N ALA A 195 0.07 3.56 -5.83
CA ALA A 195 1.23 2.87 -6.40
C ALA A 195 2.55 3.22 -5.69
N GLN A 196 2.77 4.49 -5.36
CA GLN A 196 3.97 4.92 -4.65
C GLN A 196 4.02 4.33 -3.23
N ILE A 197 2.90 4.34 -2.51
CA ILE A 197 2.83 3.77 -1.15
C ILE A 197 3.14 2.28 -1.16
N VAL A 198 2.51 1.53 -2.06
CA VAL A 198 2.74 0.08 -2.16
C VAL A 198 4.17 -0.24 -2.57
N THR A 199 4.76 0.58 -3.45
CA THR A 199 6.17 0.45 -3.83
C THR A 199 7.11 0.71 -2.64
N PHE A 200 6.83 1.70 -1.81
CA PHE A 200 7.61 1.96 -0.59
C PHE A 200 7.51 0.78 0.40
N LEU A 201 6.31 0.27 0.62
CA LEU A 201 6.08 -0.93 1.44
C LEU A 201 6.86 -2.14 0.91
N PHE A 202 6.68 -2.45 -0.37
CA PHE A 202 7.35 -3.57 -1.02
C PHE A 202 8.86 -3.52 -0.83
N ARG A 203 9.48 -2.37 -1.11
CA ARG A 203 10.92 -2.18 -0.95
C ARG A 203 11.39 -2.23 0.49
N ALA A 204 10.56 -1.79 1.44
CA ALA A 204 10.90 -1.85 2.86
C ALA A 204 10.84 -3.27 3.42
N TYR A 205 9.91 -4.10 2.95
CA TYR A 205 9.72 -5.48 3.41
C TYR A 205 10.58 -6.52 2.66
N ASN A 206 10.98 -6.24 1.42
CA ASN A 206 11.75 -7.18 0.57
C ASN A 206 13.19 -6.66 0.35
N LYS A 207 13.94 -6.54 1.43
CA LYS A 207 15.35 -6.16 1.43
C LYS A 207 16.25 -7.35 1.22
#